data_dbfccad7a47762cf1685e51c4830127e
#
_entry.id   dbfccad7a47762cf1685e51c4830127e
#
_cell.length_a   1.000
_cell.length_b   1.000
_cell.length_c   1.000
_cell.angle_alpha   90.00
_cell.angle_beta   90.00
_cell.angle_gamma   90.00
#
_symmetry.space_group_name_H-M   'P 1'
#
loop_
_entity.id
_entity.type
_entity.pdbx_description
1 polymer ?
#
loop_
_entity_poly.entity_id
_entity_poly.type
_entity_poly.pdbx_seq_one_letter_code
_entity_poly.pdbx_strand_id
1 'polypeptide(L)'
;MIKSSIILFLTCFFLYLPFSREPDYFDSETAPAIIVSRGDAIVAVYNEFGKPYALQLDKQQYVLKIGQQVEVIYELRHPEKATINKAWGYWFIGKEMAWSFGIFAVLLGVAYATTYKPHPDALAEQLSFKEEQKTKYQ
;
A
#
# COMPACT_ATOMS: atom_id res chain seq x y z
N MET A 1 12.49 -4.45 -20.56
CA MET A 1 11.70 -3.29 -20.15
C MET A 1 10.58 -3.65 -19.16
N ILE A 2 9.62 -4.50 -19.51
CA ILE A 2 8.49 -4.86 -18.63
C ILE A 2 8.95 -5.41 -17.27
N LYS A 3 9.91 -6.34 -17.24
CA LYS A 3 10.44 -6.89 -15.98
C LYS A 3 11.04 -5.82 -15.07
N SER A 4 11.80 -4.90 -15.64
CA SER A 4 12.41 -3.79 -14.89
C SER A 4 11.35 -2.83 -14.32
N SER A 5 10.30 -2.55 -15.09
CA SER A 5 9.18 -1.71 -14.64
C SER A 5 8.39 -2.36 -13.48
N ILE A 6 8.18 -3.67 -13.55
CA ILE A 6 7.53 -4.42 -12.47
C ILE A 6 8.38 -4.39 -11.19
N ILE A 7 9.69 -4.65 -11.31
CA ILE A 7 10.60 -4.63 -10.16
C ILE A 7 10.65 -3.23 -9.55
N LEU A 8 10.75 -2.19 -10.36
CA LEU A 8 10.75 -0.80 -9.90
C LEU A 8 9.44 -0.46 -9.16
N PHE A 9 8.29 -0.82 -9.75
CA PHE A 9 7.00 -0.60 -9.12
C PHE A 9 6.88 -1.30 -7.77
N LEU A 10 7.24 -2.58 -7.70
CA LEU A 10 7.19 -3.34 -6.44
C LEU A 10 8.12 -2.74 -5.38
N THR A 11 9.33 -2.34 -5.77
CA THR A 11 10.28 -1.70 -4.86
C THR A 11 9.70 -0.39 -4.31
N CYS A 12 9.19 0.49 -5.17
CA CYS A 12 8.55 1.74 -4.75
C CYS A 12 7.31 1.49 -3.87
N PHE A 13 6.49 0.50 -4.22
CA PHE A 13 5.31 0.15 -3.45
C PHE A 13 5.66 -0.33 -2.03
N PHE A 14 6.63 -1.24 -1.89
CA PHE A 14 7.06 -1.72 -0.57
C PHE A 14 7.75 -0.65 0.26
N LEU A 15 8.50 0.26 -0.36
CA LEU A 15 9.07 1.41 0.34
C LEU A 15 8.00 2.41 0.79
N TYR A 16 6.93 2.58 0.02
CA TYR A 16 5.81 3.48 0.34
C TYR A 16 4.98 2.97 1.53
N LEU A 17 4.81 1.65 1.69
CA LEU A 17 3.95 1.05 2.71
C LEU A 17 4.18 1.60 4.13
N PRO A 18 5.40 1.60 4.70
CA PRO A 18 5.60 2.06 6.08
C PRO A 18 5.32 3.55 6.26
N PHE A 19 5.48 4.38 5.21
CA PHE A 19 5.21 5.82 5.28
C PHE A 19 3.73 6.18 5.13
N SER A 20 2.92 5.28 4.61
CA SER A 20 1.49 5.53 4.35
C SER A 20 0.56 4.94 5.40
N ARG A 21 1.10 4.26 6.41
CA ARG A 21 0.27 3.60 7.42
C ARG A 21 -0.27 4.56 8.47
N GLU A 22 -1.49 4.30 8.91
CA GLU A 22 -2.11 4.94 10.09
C GLU A 22 -2.52 3.84 11.08
N PRO A 23 -2.04 3.90 12.32
CA PRO A 23 -1.07 4.85 12.91
C PRO A 23 0.30 4.80 12.22
N ASP A 24 1.08 5.90 12.32
CA ASP A 24 2.40 6.01 11.70
C ASP A 24 3.34 4.91 12.24
N TYR A 25 3.86 4.08 11.35
CA TYR A 25 4.71 2.94 11.72
C TYR A 25 5.97 3.36 12.49
N PHE A 26 6.57 4.49 12.14
CA PHE A 26 7.84 4.94 12.73
C PHE A 26 7.67 5.61 14.10
N ASP A 27 6.47 6.12 14.41
CA ASP A 27 6.14 6.75 15.70
C ASP A 27 5.16 5.90 16.53
N SER A 28 5.12 4.60 16.29
CA SER A 28 4.19 3.66 16.90
C SER A 28 4.89 2.57 17.69
N GLU A 29 4.19 2.06 18.68
CA GLU A 29 4.54 0.85 19.43
C GLU A 29 3.41 -0.18 19.37
N THR A 30 3.74 -1.40 19.75
CA THR A 30 2.77 -2.50 19.81
C THR A 30 2.48 -2.87 21.26
N ALA A 31 1.21 -3.18 21.53
CA ALA A 31 0.77 -3.68 22.82
C ALA A 31 -0.16 -4.87 22.68
N PRO A 32 -0.11 -5.84 23.63
CA PRO A 32 -1.11 -6.90 23.67
C PRO A 32 -2.46 -6.34 24.07
N ALA A 33 -3.50 -6.73 23.33
CA ALA A 33 -4.88 -6.35 23.59
C ALA A 33 -5.76 -7.59 23.73
N ILE A 34 -6.85 -7.44 24.45
CA ILE A 34 -7.85 -8.49 24.60
C ILE A 34 -9.17 -8.01 23.96
N ILE A 35 -9.75 -8.88 23.17
CA ILE A 35 -11.03 -8.62 22.52
C ILE A 35 -12.16 -8.83 23.55
N VAL A 36 -12.93 -7.78 23.80
CA VAL A 36 -14.09 -7.81 24.69
C VAL A 36 -15.33 -7.29 23.99
N SER A 37 -16.50 -7.74 24.46
CA SER A 37 -17.78 -7.20 24.02
C SER A 37 -18.19 -6.04 24.93
N ARG A 38 -18.54 -4.92 24.33
CA ARG A 38 -19.06 -3.74 25.05
C ARG A 38 -20.40 -3.33 24.44
N GLY A 39 -21.48 -3.89 24.98
CA GLY A 39 -22.80 -3.77 24.37
C GLY A 39 -22.83 -4.47 22.99
N ASP A 40 -23.26 -3.75 21.96
CA ASP A 40 -23.28 -4.26 20.58
C ASP A 40 -21.93 -4.12 19.84
N ALA A 41 -20.96 -3.44 20.44
CA ALA A 41 -19.64 -3.24 19.86
C ALA A 41 -18.61 -4.26 20.36
N ILE A 42 -17.71 -4.64 19.48
CA ILE A 42 -16.51 -5.40 19.83
C ILE A 42 -15.36 -4.42 19.92
N VAL A 43 -14.62 -4.47 21.02
CA VAL A 43 -13.49 -3.59 21.28
C VAL A 43 -12.26 -4.39 21.68
N ALA A 44 -11.08 -3.90 21.24
CA ALA A 44 -9.79 -4.38 21.74
C ALA A 44 -9.35 -3.45 22.89
N VAL A 45 -9.14 -4.02 24.06
CA VAL A 45 -8.67 -3.26 25.23
C VAL A 45 -7.18 -3.51 25.41
N TYR A 46 -6.43 -2.46 25.49
CA TYR A 46 -4.97 -2.48 25.77
C TYR A 46 -4.60 -1.42 26.79
N ASN A 47 -3.49 -1.60 27.47
CA ASN A 47 -2.99 -0.69 28.49
C ASN A 47 -1.72 0.01 27.98
N GLU A 48 -1.72 1.33 28.11
CA GLU A 48 -0.56 2.16 27.81
C GLU A 48 -0.30 3.15 28.96
N PHE A 49 0.92 3.19 29.47
CA PHE A 49 1.31 4.03 30.62
C PHE A 49 0.36 3.93 31.83
N GLY A 50 -0.17 2.72 32.09
CA GLY A 50 -1.10 2.48 33.18
C GLY A 50 -2.53 2.95 32.93
N LYS A 51 -2.86 3.42 31.73
CA LYS A 51 -4.21 3.81 31.32
C LYS A 51 -4.80 2.79 30.34
N PRO A 52 -6.04 2.36 30.54
CA PRO A 52 -6.72 1.49 29.60
C PRO A 52 -7.25 2.29 28.39
N TYR A 53 -6.96 1.81 27.22
CA TYR A 53 -7.51 2.29 25.95
C TYR A 53 -8.37 1.22 25.30
N ALA A 54 -9.40 1.62 24.59
CA ALA A 54 -10.31 0.73 23.88
C ALA A 54 -10.37 1.14 22.39
N LEU A 55 -9.95 0.22 21.53
CA LEU A 55 -10.08 0.35 20.08
C LEU A 55 -11.40 -0.28 19.65
N GLN A 56 -12.30 0.50 19.06
CA GLN A 56 -13.54 -0.02 18.48
C GLN A 56 -13.24 -0.74 17.17
N LEU A 57 -13.71 -1.98 17.05
CA LEU A 57 -13.47 -2.85 15.90
C LEU A 57 -14.71 -2.95 15.03
N ASP A 58 -14.52 -2.93 13.74
CA ASP A 58 -15.56 -3.23 12.77
C ASP A 58 -15.72 -4.76 12.65
N LYS A 59 -16.93 -5.25 12.94
CA LYS A 59 -17.27 -6.68 12.81
C LYS A 59 -17.13 -7.21 11.39
N GLN A 60 -17.21 -6.35 10.39
CA GLN A 60 -17.10 -6.74 8.98
C GLN A 60 -15.64 -6.92 8.55
N GLN A 61 -14.72 -6.21 9.19
CA GLN A 61 -13.32 -6.19 8.80
C GLN A 61 -12.49 -7.30 9.47
N TYR A 62 -12.92 -7.77 10.65
CA TYR A 62 -12.16 -8.74 11.43
C TYR A 62 -13.03 -9.89 11.94
N VAL A 63 -12.58 -11.12 11.68
CA VAL A 63 -13.16 -12.32 12.30
C VAL A 63 -12.43 -12.56 13.62
N LEU A 64 -12.90 -11.92 14.69
CA LEU A 64 -12.30 -11.98 16.01
C LEU A 64 -13.25 -12.61 17.02
N LYS A 65 -12.68 -13.40 17.94
CA LYS A 65 -13.44 -14.05 19.02
C LYS A 65 -13.24 -13.25 20.32
N ILE A 66 -14.32 -13.13 21.10
CA ILE A 66 -14.26 -12.51 22.43
C ILE A 66 -13.29 -13.31 23.31
N GLY A 67 -12.42 -12.59 24.04
CA GLY A 67 -11.36 -13.19 24.85
C GLY A 67 -10.08 -13.52 24.07
N GLN A 68 -10.05 -13.35 22.75
CA GLN A 68 -8.86 -13.54 21.94
C GLN A 68 -7.84 -12.45 22.25
N GLN A 69 -6.58 -12.84 22.39
CA GLN A 69 -5.45 -11.90 22.44
C GLN A 69 -5.04 -11.51 21.02
N VAL A 70 -4.85 -10.23 20.82
CA VAL A 70 -4.37 -9.65 19.57
C VAL A 70 -3.29 -8.62 19.88
N GLU A 71 -2.45 -8.32 18.89
CA GLU A 71 -1.47 -7.25 18.99
C GLU A 71 -2.07 -6.00 18.33
N VAL A 72 -2.00 -4.89 19.05
CA VAL A 72 -2.45 -3.57 18.58
C VAL A 72 -1.23 -2.70 18.37
N ILE A 73 -1.20 -1.98 17.26
CA ILE A 73 -0.23 -0.92 16.99
C ILE A 73 -0.89 0.43 17.24
N TYR A 74 -0.25 1.29 18.01
CA TYR A 74 -0.75 2.61 18.36
C TYR A 74 0.36 3.66 18.28
N GLU A 75 -0.02 4.90 18.03
CA GLU A 75 0.91 6.02 17.93
C GLU A 75 1.28 6.52 19.35
N LEU A 76 2.58 6.70 19.63
CA LEU A 76 3.09 7.08 20.95
C LEU A 76 2.51 8.39 21.48
N ARG A 77 2.29 9.37 20.59
CA ARG A 77 1.74 10.67 20.94
C ARG A 77 0.21 10.71 20.94
N HIS A 78 -0.40 9.75 20.28
CA HIS A 78 -1.85 9.64 20.10
C HIS A 78 -2.31 8.20 20.30
N PRO A 79 -2.31 7.68 21.56
CA PRO A 79 -2.65 6.28 21.82
C PRO A 79 -4.09 5.91 21.40
N GLU A 80 -4.95 6.91 21.20
CA GLU A 80 -6.30 6.72 20.65
C GLU A 80 -6.27 6.32 19.15
N LYS A 81 -5.21 6.64 18.45
CA LYS A 81 -4.99 6.19 17.08
C LYS A 81 -4.32 4.84 17.09
N ALA A 82 -5.13 3.81 17.07
CA ALA A 82 -4.67 2.44 17.12
C ALA A 82 -5.38 1.58 16.09
N THR A 83 -4.73 0.51 15.67
CA THR A 83 -5.31 -0.53 14.84
C THR A 83 -4.74 -1.89 15.20
N ILE A 84 -5.38 -2.96 14.75
CA ILE A 84 -4.83 -4.30 14.96
C ILE A 84 -3.61 -4.48 14.05
N ASN A 85 -2.50 -4.90 14.65
CA ASN A 85 -1.27 -5.21 13.91
C ASN A 85 -1.44 -6.55 13.18
N LYS A 86 -2.00 -6.51 12.02
CA LYS A 86 -2.25 -7.67 11.17
C LYS A 86 -1.79 -7.38 9.74
N ALA A 87 -1.23 -8.38 9.07
CA ALA A 87 -0.74 -8.21 7.70
C ALA A 87 -1.83 -7.66 6.77
N TRP A 88 -3.02 -8.27 6.80
CA TRP A 88 -4.20 -7.79 6.11
C TRP A 88 -5.01 -6.86 7.02
N GLY A 89 -5.10 -5.61 6.64
CA GLY A 89 -5.79 -4.56 7.37
C GLY A 89 -4.89 -3.40 7.79
N TYR A 90 -3.69 -3.68 8.28
CA TYR A 90 -2.70 -2.63 8.58
C TYR A 90 -1.69 -2.47 7.44
N TRP A 91 -0.96 -3.53 7.07
CA TRP A 91 0.06 -3.47 6.02
C TRP A 91 -0.53 -3.48 4.62
N PHE A 92 -1.47 -4.39 4.37
CA PHE A 92 -2.11 -4.57 3.08
C PHE A 92 -3.58 -4.22 3.15
N ILE A 93 -3.93 -3.03 2.67
CA ILE A 93 -5.31 -2.59 2.55
C ILE A 93 -5.78 -2.95 1.14
N GLY A 94 -6.78 -3.81 1.04
CA GLY A 94 -7.26 -4.34 -0.24
C GLY A 94 -7.67 -3.26 -1.24
N LYS A 95 -8.31 -2.18 -0.78
CA LYS A 95 -8.69 -1.04 -1.63
C LYS A 95 -7.47 -0.32 -2.19
N GLU A 96 -6.45 -0.08 -1.36
CA GLU A 96 -5.21 0.58 -1.77
C GLU A 96 -4.43 -0.27 -2.77
N MET A 97 -4.34 -1.58 -2.50
CA MET A 97 -3.72 -2.51 -3.43
C MET A 97 -4.44 -2.54 -4.77
N ALA A 98 -5.77 -2.65 -4.78
CA ALA A 98 -6.55 -2.66 -6.01
C ALA A 98 -6.32 -1.40 -6.85
N TRP A 99 -6.28 -0.23 -6.24
CA TRP A 99 -6.00 1.03 -6.93
C TRP A 99 -4.56 1.10 -7.46
N SER A 100 -3.57 0.78 -6.62
CA SER A 100 -2.15 0.86 -7.01
C SER A 100 -1.81 -0.10 -8.15
N PHE A 101 -2.23 -1.35 -8.03
CA PHE A 101 -1.99 -2.36 -9.07
C PHE A 101 -2.85 -2.10 -10.31
N GLY A 102 -4.09 -1.62 -10.15
CA GLY A 102 -4.97 -1.25 -11.26
C GLY A 102 -4.40 -0.12 -12.12
N ILE A 103 -3.96 0.96 -11.49
CA ILE A 103 -3.33 2.10 -12.19
C ILE A 103 -2.03 1.63 -12.88
N PHE A 104 -1.21 0.85 -12.18
CA PHE A 104 0.03 0.33 -12.77
C PHE A 104 -0.23 -0.55 -13.99
N ALA A 105 -1.24 -1.44 -13.94
CA ALA A 105 -1.62 -2.29 -15.05
C ALA A 105 -2.08 -1.48 -16.27
N VAL A 106 -2.88 -0.42 -16.04
CA VAL A 106 -3.33 0.49 -17.12
C VAL A 106 -2.14 1.21 -17.75
N LEU A 107 -1.24 1.78 -16.94
CA LEU A 107 -0.05 2.47 -17.44
C LEU A 107 0.87 1.54 -18.22
N LEU A 108 1.05 0.31 -17.73
CA LEU A 108 1.85 -0.71 -18.42
C LEU A 108 1.21 -1.11 -19.75
N GLY A 109 -0.12 -1.25 -19.79
CA GLY A 109 -0.88 -1.54 -21.00
C GLY A 109 -0.75 -0.44 -22.06
N VAL A 110 -0.86 0.83 -21.64
CA VAL A 110 -0.66 1.99 -22.53
C VAL A 110 0.78 2.02 -23.05
N ALA A 111 1.76 1.86 -22.17
CA ALA A 111 3.17 1.82 -22.55
C ALA A 111 3.46 0.68 -23.54
N TYR A 112 2.89 -0.49 -23.31
CA TYR A 112 3.01 -1.62 -24.22
C TYR A 112 2.37 -1.31 -25.59
N ALA A 113 1.14 -0.79 -25.62
CA ALA A 113 0.43 -0.48 -26.85
C ALA A 113 1.16 0.57 -27.70
N THR A 114 1.75 1.60 -27.06
CA THR A 114 2.49 2.65 -27.76
C THR A 114 3.87 2.19 -28.24
N THR A 115 4.50 1.26 -27.54
CA THR A 115 5.84 0.77 -27.91
C THR A 115 5.76 -0.34 -28.95
N TYR A 116 4.73 -1.19 -28.89
CA TYR A 116 4.64 -2.37 -29.77
C TYR A 116 4.00 -2.09 -31.13
N LYS A 117 3.21 -1.01 -31.22
CA LYS A 117 2.63 -0.53 -32.49
C LYS A 117 2.92 0.97 -32.63
N PRO A 118 4.18 1.35 -32.92
CA PRO A 118 4.47 2.75 -33.19
C PRO A 118 3.64 3.21 -34.39
N HIS A 119 3.08 4.42 -34.31
CA HIS A 119 2.34 5.02 -35.41
C HIS A 119 3.25 5.04 -36.65
N PRO A 120 2.77 4.69 -37.87
CA PRO A 120 3.62 4.64 -39.06
C PRO A 120 4.35 5.96 -39.31
N ASP A 121 3.74 7.10 -38.95
CA ASP A 121 4.35 8.42 -39.05
C ASP A 121 5.51 8.63 -38.11
N ALA A 122 5.45 8.10 -36.87
CA ALA A 122 6.54 8.17 -35.91
C ALA A 122 7.76 7.32 -36.35
N LEU A 123 7.51 6.22 -37.02
CA LEU A 123 8.58 5.39 -37.62
C LEU A 123 9.26 6.10 -38.80
N ALA A 124 8.47 6.77 -39.65
CA ALA A 124 8.97 7.57 -40.76
C ALA A 124 9.84 8.74 -40.26
N GLU A 125 9.41 9.41 -39.20
CA GLU A 125 10.14 10.51 -38.59
C GLU A 125 11.47 10.04 -37.93
N GLN A 126 11.48 8.90 -37.26
CA GLN A 126 12.70 8.31 -36.70
C GLN A 126 13.70 7.85 -37.77
N LEU A 127 13.21 7.35 -38.89
CA LEU A 127 14.04 6.94 -40.01
C LEU A 127 14.67 8.16 -40.72
N SER A 128 13.89 9.22 -40.93
CA SER A 128 14.39 10.47 -41.54
C SER A 128 15.43 11.15 -40.65
N PHE A 129 15.26 11.15 -39.32
CA PHE A 129 16.26 11.66 -38.39
C PHE A 129 17.59 10.87 -38.42
N LYS A 130 17.49 9.56 -38.61
CA LYS A 130 18.65 8.68 -38.70
C LYS A 130 19.44 8.84 -40.02
N GLU A 131 18.73 9.14 -41.11
CA GLU A 131 19.33 9.43 -42.42
C GLU A 131 20.01 10.81 -42.43
N GLU A 132 19.38 11.83 -41.84
CA GLU A 132 19.99 13.16 -41.69
C GLU A 132 21.29 13.13 -40.87
N GLN A 133 21.31 12.35 -39.78
CA GLN A 133 22.53 12.18 -39.00
C GLN A 133 23.64 11.46 -39.78
N LYS A 134 23.30 10.49 -40.61
CA LYS A 134 24.29 9.75 -41.44
C LYS A 134 24.93 10.64 -42.51
N THR A 135 24.16 11.54 -43.10
CA THR A 135 24.66 12.49 -44.11
C THR A 135 25.50 13.61 -43.52
N LYS A 136 25.35 13.92 -42.26
CA LYS A 136 26.12 14.98 -41.57
C LYS A 136 27.54 14.55 -41.15
N TYR A 137 27.79 13.25 -41.13
CA TYR A 137 29.08 12.66 -40.72
C TYR A 137 29.81 11.92 -41.87
N GLN A 138 29.31 12.02 -43.09
CA GLN A 138 30.00 11.62 -44.32
C GLN A 138 30.51 12.85 -45.08
#